data_2c52e2eb89f685f6b612218993c5f098
#
_entry.id   2c52e2eb89f685f6b612218993c5f098
#
_cell.length_a   1.000
_cell.length_b   1.000
_cell.length_c   1.000
_cell.angle_alpha   90.00
_cell.angle_beta   90.00
_cell.angle_gamma   90.00
#
_symmetry.space_group_name_H-M   'P 1'
#
loop_
_entity.id
_entity.type
_entity.pdbx_description
1 polymer ?
#
loop_
_entity_poly.entity_id
_entity_poly.type
_entity_poly.pdbx_seq_one_letter_code
_entity_poly.pdbx_strand_id
1 'polypeptide(L)'
;REVVAKAGVDGAAVDDVYFGAANQAGEDNRNVARMALLLAGLPETVPGQTVNRLCGSGLQAVISAGHAIRAGEGDVFVAGGVESMTRAPYVMGKSPAAWGRAQELQDTVLGWRFPNPQLAERIGLESMGETGENVAERFNISRARQDAFALASQERWSAAHAAGRFADELVAVPVPQRRGEPILVDTDEHPRPDTTIETLAKLRPVFRDGGSVTAGNSSGINDGASAIVVASARYAQEHGLRARARVVSSAVAGVEASIMGVGPVPATRLALQRAGLAVDDLDLVELNEAFAAQSLACMDELGLDPAKVNVHGGSIAVGHPLGATGARLACRLLHDLEFTGGRYGLVTMCIGVGQGIAMVIERLGE
;
A
#
# COMPACT_ATOMS: atom_id res chain seq x y z
N ARG A 1 -13.18 13.52 0.85
CA ARG A 1 -14.02 14.54 0.19
C ARG A 1 -13.86 14.44 -1.32
N GLU A 2 -12.66 14.62 -1.85
CA GLU A 2 -12.37 14.68 -3.29
C GLU A 2 -12.83 13.43 -4.05
N VAL A 3 -12.62 12.23 -3.52
CA VAL A 3 -13.00 10.99 -4.21
C VAL A 3 -14.51 10.87 -4.39
N VAL A 4 -15.29 11.28 -3.39
CA VAL A 4 -16.76 11.29 -3.45
C VAL A 4 -17.25 12.30 -4.51
N ALA A 5 -16.66 13.49 -4.52
CA ALA A 5 -16.96 14.51 -5.52
C ALA A 5 -16.57 14.07 -6.94
N LYS A 6 -15.35 13.54 -7.13
CA LYS A 6 -14.89 13.02 -8.44
C LYS A 6 -15.74 11.86 -8.96
N ALA A 7 -16.24 11.01 -8.07
CA ALA A 7 -17.13 9.90 -8.43
C ALA A 7 -18.57 10.32 -8.72
N GLY A 8 -18.95 11.58 -8.41
CA GLY A 8 -20.32 12.06 -8.58
C GLY A 8 -21.34 11.40 -7.65
N VAL A 9 -20.90 10.90 -6.50
CA VAL A 9 -21.74 10.23 -5.52
C VAL A 9 -22.23 11.23 -4.49
N ASP A 10 -23.51 11.13 -4.12
CA ASP A 10 -24.01 11.85 -2.93
C ASP A 10 -23.40 11.26 -1.65
N GLY A 11 -22.80 12.10 -0.82
CA GLY A 11 -22.24 11.65 0.45
C GLY A 11 -23.23 10.94 1.37
N ALA A 12 -24.54 11.25 1.26
CA ALA A 12 -25.60 10.58 1.99
C ALA A 12 -25.92 9.16 1.48
N ALA A 13 -25.50 8.82 0.27
CA ALA A 13 -25.66 7.50 -0.31
C ALA A 13 -24.51 6.54 0.04
N VAL A 14 -23.50 7.01 0.76
CA VAL A 14 -22.38 6.16 1.20
C VAL A 14 -22.85 5.29 2.36
N ASP A 15 -22.85 3.97 2.16
CA ASP A 15 -23.28 2.99 3.18
C ASP A 15 -22.25 2.84 4.30
N ASP A 16 -20.95 2.82 3.96
CA ASP A 16 -19.87 2.73 4.95
C ASP A 16 -18.53 3.23 4.38
N VAL A 17 -17.60 3.56 5.29
CA VAL A 17 -16.22 3.97 4.95
C VAL A 17 -15.22 3.00 5.55
N TYR A 18 -14.44 2.31 4.70
CA TYR A 18 -13.43 1.34 5.11
C TYR A 18 -12.03 1.91 4.85
N PHE A 19 -11.29 2.22 5.92
CA PHE A 19 -9.91 2.72 5.76
C PHE A 19 -8.90 1.80 6.42
N GLY A 20 -7.84 1.50 5.68
CA GLY A 20 -6.67 0.82 6.20
C GLY A 20 -5.80 1.75 7.04
N ALA A 21 -5.34 1.27 8.18
CA ALA A 21 -4.29 1.90 8.98
C ALA A 21 -3.59 0.82 9.81
N ALA A 22 -2.27 0.74 9.72
CA ALA A 22 -1.48 -0.25 10.42
C ALA A 22 -1.23 0.13 11.88
N ASN A 23 -1.02 1.42 12.15
CA ASN A 23 -0.83 1.96 13.48
C ASN A 23 -2.04 2.79 13.89
N GLN A 24 -2.71 2.39 14.98
CA GLN A 24 -3.93 3.02 15.48
C GLN A 24 -3.77 3.54 16.92
N ALA A 25 -2.53 3.79 17.33
CA ALA A 25 -2.20 4.17 18.71
C ALA A 25 -2.15 5.70 18.92
N GLY A 26 -2.17 6.50 17.85
CA GLY A 26 -1.93 7.93 17.89
C GLY A 26 -3.11 8.79 17.47
N GLU A 27 -2.81 9.78 16.65
CA GLU A 27 -3.75 10.81 16.19
C GLU A 27 -4.89 10.28 15.31
N ASP A 28 -4.78 9.06 14.81
CA ASP A 28 -5.80 8.29 14.10
C ASP A 28 -7.01 7.90 14.98
N ASN A 29 -6.88 8.08 16.30
CA ASN A 29 -7.97 7.88 17.28
C ASN A 29 -8.65 6.51 17.22
N ARG A 30 -7.92 5.45 16.89
CA ARG A 30 -8.37 4.05 16.83
C ARG A 30 -9.37 3.73 15.71
N ASN A 31 -10.06 4.73 15.16
CA ASN A 31 -10.96 4.57 14.02
C ASN A 31 -10.83 5.77 13.07
N VAL A 32 -9.73 5.81 12.35
CA VAL A 32 -9.42 6.90 11.43
C VAL A 32 -10.45 7.05 10.31
N ALA A 33 -11.09 5.95 9.88
CA ALA A 33 -12.15 5.99 8.88
C ALA A 33 -13.31 6.89 9.33
N ARG A 34 -13.80 6.67 10.56
CA ARG A 34 -14.89 7.47 11.11
C ARG A 34 -14.47 8.93 11.32
N MET A 35 -13.24 9.17 11.78
CA MET A 35 -12.74 10.55 11.95
C MET A 35 -12.62 11.27 10.61
N ALA A 36 -12.07 10.58 9.60
CA ALA A 36 -11.86 11.15 8.27
C ALA A 36 -13.17 11.49 7.56
N LEU A 37 -14.18 10.64 7.62
CA LEU A 37 -15.47 10.91 6.98
C LEU A 37 -16.20 12.10 7.59
N LEU A 38 -16.16 12.24 8.93
CA LEU A 38 -16.75 13.39 9.63
C LEU A 38 -16.02 14.70 9.27
N LEU A 39 -14.68 14.68 9.22
CA LEU A 39 -13.87 15.82 8.78
C LEU A 39 -14.08 16.15 7.30
N ALA A 40 -14.40 15.16 6.48
CA ALA A 40 -14.76 15.35 5.08
C ALA A 40 -16.14 16.00 4.90
N GLY A 41 -16.97 16.02 5.94
CA GLY A 41 -18.32 16.57 5.91
C GLY A 41 -19.37 15.58 5.37
N LEU A 42 -19.11 14.26 5.41
CA LEU A 42 -20.14 13.27 5.17
C LEU A 42 -21.14 13.28 6.33
N PRO A 43 -22.41 12.88 6.11
CA PRO A 43 -23.42 12.82 7.15
C PRO A 43 -22.99 11.95 8.34
N GLU A 44 -23.40 12.33 9.53
CA GLU A 44 -23.11 11.56 10.77
C GLU A 44 -23.77 10.18 10.78
N THR A 45 -24.73 9.95 9.91
CA THR A 45 -25.37 8.65 9.71
C THR A 45 -24.48 7.64 8.99
N VAL A 46 -23.46 8.09 8.24
CA VAL A 46 -22.52 7.22 7.55
C VAL A 46 -21.54 6.60 8.55
N PRO A 47 -21.52 5.28 8.74
CA PRO A 47 -20.57 4.62 9.63
C PRO A 47 -19.14 4.62 9.05
N GLY A 48 -18.19 4.11 9.82
CA GLY A 48 -16.81 3.96 9.35
C GLY A 48 -16.06 2.94 10.18
N GLN A 49 -15.23 2.13 9.54
CA GLN A 49 -14.37 1.17 10.21
C GLN A 49 -12.92 1.22 9.73
N THR A 50 -12.00 1.00 10.65
CA THR A 50 -10.59 0.88 10.33
C THR A 50 -10.21 -0.58 10.19
N VAL A 51 -9.51 -0.91 9.09
CA VAL A 51 -9.04 -2.25 8.77
C VAL A 51 -7.53 -2.31 9.01
N ASN A 52 -7.06 -3.29 9.76
CA ASN A 52 -5.64 -3.53 9.96
C ASN A 52 -5.24 -4.91 9.42
N ARG A 53 -4.48 -4.90 8.35
CA ARG A 53 -3.71 -6.02 7.79
C ARG A 53 -2.29 -5.53 7.51
N LEU A 54 -1.72 -4.76 8.44
CA LEU A 54 -0.41 -4.12 8.29
C LEU A 54 -0.28 -3.41 6.93
N CYS A 55 0.78 -3.68 6.17
CA CYS A 55 1.01 -3.07 4.84
C CYS A 55 -0.16 -3.24 3.86
N GLY A 56 -0.90 -4.34 3.96
CA GLY A 56 -2.04 -4.67 3.09
C GLY A 56 -3.37 -4.01 3.46
N SER A 57 -3.42 -3.17 4.49
CA SER A 57 -4.66 -2.64 5.07
C SER A 57 -5.52 -1.88 4.06
N GLY A 58 -4.92 -1.00 3.26
CA GLY A 58 -5.67 -0.22 2.26
C GLY A 58 -6.25 -1.08 1.15
N LEU A 59 -5.50 -2.07 0.65
CA LEU A 59 -6.02 -3.01 -0.35
C LEU A 59 -7.11 -3.91 0.26
N GLN A 60 -6.94 -4.34 1.52
CA GLN A 60 -7.96 -5.09 2.23
C GLN A 60 -9.25 -4.29 2.41
N ALA A 61 -9.16 -2.99 2.66
CA ALA A 61 -10.34 -2.12 2.74
C ALA A 61 -11.14 -2.12 1.43
N VAL A 62 -10.47 -1.98 0.29
CA VAL A 62 -11.10 -2.06 -1.06
C VAL A 62 -11.73 -3.43 -1.29
N ILE A 63 -11.02 -4.51 -0.96
CA ILE A 63 -11.52 -5.88 -1.08
C ILE A 63 -12.74 -6.10 -0.17
N SER A 64 -12.71 -5.60 1.06
CA SER A 64 -13.81 -5.74 2.02
C SER A 64 -15.06 -5.01 1.55
N ALA A 65 -14.95 -3.81 0.98
CA ALA A 65 -16.06 -3.10 0.37
C ALA A 65 -16.68 -3.90 -0.77
N GLY A 66 -15.86 -4.48 -1.67
CA GLY A 66 -16.35 -5.38 -2.71
C GLY A 66 -17.02 -6.65 -2.19
N HIS A 67 -16.59 -7.18 -1.03
CA HIS A 67 -17.25 -8.31 -0.37
C HIS A 67 -18.59 -7.91 0.25
N ALA A 68 -18.67 -6.75 0.93
CA ALA A 68 -19.90 -6.23 1.51
C ALA A 68 -20.98 -6.03 0.43
N ILE A 69 -20.62 -5.44 -0.72
CA ILE A 69 -21.52 -5.29 -1.87
C ILE A 69 -22.03 -6.66 -2.36
N ARG A 70 -21.15 -7.65 -2.50
CA ARG A 70 -21.55 -9.01 -2.93
C ARG A 70 -22.43 -9.71 -1.90
N ALA A 71 -22.27 -9.41 -0.62
CA ALA A 71 -23.10 -9.92 0.46
C ALA A 71 -24.47 -9.20 0.57
N GLY A 72 -24.65 -8.09 -0.15
CA GLY A 72 -25.87 -7.27 -0.10
C GLY A 72 -25.95 -6.36 1.13
N GLU A 73 -24.82 -6.01 1.74
CA GLU A 73 -24.74 -5.15 2.93
C GLU A 73 -24.78 -3.65 2.58
N GLY A 74 -24.72 -3.29 1.30
CA GLY A 74 -24.77 -1.93 0.80
C GLY A 74 -24.39 -1.86 -0.67
N ASP A 75 -24.51 -0.67 -1.25
CA ASP A 75 -24.27 -0.42 -2.66
C ASP A 75 -23.09 0.52 -2.92
N VAL A 76 -22.74 1.40 -1.96
CA VAL A 76 -21.72 2.44 -2.12
C VAL A 76 -20.82 2.52 -0.92
N PHE A 77 -19.53 2.31 -1.13
CA PHE A 77 -18.50 2.38 -0.11
C PHE A 77 -17.39 3.34 -0.52
N VAL A 78 -16.84 4.07 0.44
CA VAL A 78 -15.54 4.70 0.28
C VAL A 78 -14.50 3.81 0.94
N ALA A 79 -13.58 3.30 0.14
CA ALA A 79 -12.52 2.42 0.61
C ALA A 79 -11.14 3.03 0.34
N GLY A 80 -10.21 2.84 1.26
CA GLY A 80 -8.89 3.43 1.10
C GLY A 80 -7.99 3.15 2.28
N GLY A 81 -7.16 4.12 2.61
CA GLY A 81 -6.33 4.03 3.79
C GLY A 81 -5.46 5.25 4.00
N VAL A 82 -4.90 5.33 5.18
CA VAL A 82 -4.01 6.41 5.62
C VAL A 82 -2.97 5.85 6.57
N GLU A 83 -1.78 6.42 6.51
CA GLU A 83 -0.75 6.17 7.52
C GLU A 83 0.00 7.47 7.78
N SER A 84 0.18 7.83 9.04
CA SER A 84 1.08 8.91 9.45
C SER A 84 2.25 8.28 10.20
N MET A 85 3.29 7.92 9.47
CA MET A 85 4.47 7.26 10.04
C MET A 85 5.38 8.26 10.74
N THR A 86 5.42 9.52 10.27
CA THR A 86 6.24 10.58 10.91
C THR A 86 5.69 11.01 12.28
N ARG A 87 4.41 10.76 12.54
CA ARG A 87 3.74 11.08 13.81
C ARG A 87 3.30 9.85 14.58
N ALA A 88 3.79 8.67 14.21
CA ALA A 88 3.57 7.45 14.98
C ALA A 88 4.09 7.66 16.42
N PRO A 89 3.27 7.44 17.46
CA PRO A 89 3.62 7.80 18.82
C PRO A 89 4.63 6.82 19.44
N TYR A 90 5.36 7.30 20.42
CA TYR A 90 6.00 6.42 21.38
C TYR A 90 4.95 5.87 22.36
N VAL A 91 5.07 4.61 22.72
CA VAL A 91 4.18 3.95 23.68
C VAL A 91 4.97 3.32 24.83
N MET A 92 4.38 3.33 26.00
CA MET A 92 4.96 2.74 27.22
C MET A 92 3.96 1.77 27.82
N GLY A 93 4.38 0.54 28.06
CA GLY A 93 3.58 -0.47 28.75
C GLY A 93 3.34 -0.12 30.21
N LYS A 94 2.25 -0.60 30.77
CA LYS A 94 2.08 -0.58 32.22
C LYS A 94 3.04 -1.58 32.87
N SER A 95 3.53 -1.25 34.07
CA SER A 95 4.40 -2.17 34.80
C SER A 95 3.71 -3.53 35.02
N PRO A 96 4.37 -4.65 34.73
CA PRO A 96 3.82 -5.99 34.97
C PRO A 96 3.83 -6.36 36.46
N ALA A 97 4.53 -5.59 37.30
CA ALA A 97 4.66 -5.86 38.75
C ALA A 97 4.22 -4.63 39.54
N ALA A 98 3.65 -4.87 40.72
CA ALA A 98 3.42 -3.81 41.72
C ALA A 98 4.77 -3.15 42.07
N TRP A 99 4.75 -1.80 42.12
CA TRP A 99 5.93 -1.00 42.43
C TRP A 99 7.09 -1.10 41.40
N GLY A 100 6.81 -1.61 40.20
CA GLY A 100 7.81 -1.67 39.12
C GLY A 100 8.29 -0.27 38.74
N ARG A 101 9.62 -0.12 38.56
CA ARG A 101 10.27 1.15 38.23
C ARG A 101 10.94 1.16 36.86
N ALA A 102 11.11 -0.01 36.26
CA ALA A 102 11.64 -0.14 34.89
C ALA A 102 10.49 0.03 33.90
N GLN A 103 10.59 1.02 33.05
CA GLN A 103 9.65 1.30 31.96
C GLN A 103 10.43 1.46 30.67
N GLU A 104 9.95 0.83 29.60
CA GLU A 104 10.53 0.94 28.27
C GLU A 104 9.60 1.77 27.37
N LEU A 105 10.19 2.72 26.68
CA LEU A 105 9.51 3.50 25.65
C LEU A 105 9.76 2.80 24.32
N GLN A 106 8.69 2.51 23.58
CA GLN A 106 8.77 1.83 22.29
C GLN A 106 8.27 2.73 21.18
N ASP A 107 9.03 2.84 20.09
CA ASP A 107 8.62 3.52 18.87
C ASP A 107 7.62 2.63 18.13
N THR A 108 6.49 3.22 17.70
CA THR A 108 5.44 2.47 17.00
C THR A 108 5.48 2.63 15.49
N VAL A 109 6.45 3.37 14.96
CA VAL A 109 6.56 3.63 13.52
C VAL A 109 6.76 2.36 12.72
N LEU A 110 7.69 1.51 13.15
CA LEU A 110 8.03 0.22 12.55
C LEU A 110 8.44 -0.79 13.62
N GLY A 111 8.47 -2.05 13.25
CA GLY A 111 9.00 -3.11 14.09
C GLY A 111 8.03 -3.63 15.15
N TRP A 112 8.60 -4.39 16.06
CA TRP A 112 7.87 -5.06 17.11
C TRP A 112 7.73 -4.17 18.34
N ARG A 113 6.53 -4.18 18.94
CA ARG A 113 6.24 -3.57 20.22
C ARG A 113 5.46 -4.54 21.10
N PHE A 114 5.82 -4.67 22.36
CA PHE A 114 5.20 -5.61 23.31
C PHE A 114 5.07 -7.04 22.75
N PRO A 115 6.14 -7.63 22.18
CA PRO A 115 6.06 -8.94 21.55
C PRO A 115 5.71 -10.01 22.58
N ASN A 116 4.83 -10.93 22.20
CA ASN A 116 4.58 -12.12 22.99
C ASN A 116 5.82 -13.04 22.96
N PRO A 117 6.40 -13.45 24.10
CA PRO A 117 7.59 -14.30 24.12
C PRO A 117 7.42 -15.62 23.35
N GLN A 118 6.26 -16.25 23.44
CA GLN A 118 5.99 -17.48 22.68
C GLN A 118 5.98 -17.26 21.18
N LEU A 119 5.54 -16.07 20.74
CA LEU A 119 5.59 -15.70 19.33
C LEU A 119 7.03 -15.48 18.88
N ALA A 120 7.85 -14.82 19.71
CA ALA A 120 9.27 -14.62 19.47
C ALA A 120 10.03 -15.93 19.27
N GLU A 121 9.77 -16.92 20.12
CA GLU A 121 10.35 -18.25 20.01
C GLU A 121 9.91 -19.00 18.73
N ARG A 122 8.67 -18.77 18.29
CA ARG A 122 8.09 -19.52 17.16
C ARG A 122 8.49 -19.00 15.81
N ILE A 123 8.55 -17.67 15.61
CA ILE A 123 8.74 -17.04 14.30
C ILE A 123 9.91 -16.06 14.21
N GLY A 124 10.60 -15.83 15.33
CA GLY A 124 11.60 -14.75 15.43
C GLY A 124 10.93 -13.35 15.50
N LEU A 125 11.78 -12.35 15.73
CA LEU A 125 11.37 -10.93 15.78
C LEU A 125 12.25 -10.09 14.86
N GLU A 126 12.56 -10.62 13.68
CA GLU A 126 13.39 -9.93 12.69
C GLU A 126 12.77 -8.60 12.29
N SER A 127 13.62 -7.61 12.08
CA SER A 127 13.19 -6.35 11.48
C SER A 127 12.75 -6.56 10.03
N MET A 128 11.96 -5.64 9.51
CA MET A 128 11.50 -5.75 8.11
C MET A 128 12.66 -5.79 7.12
N GLY A 129 13.72 -5.02 7.35
CA GLY A 129 14.90 -5.05 6.50
C GLY A 129 15.68 -6.37 6.56
N GLU A 130 15.72 -7.03 7.73
CA GLU A 130 16.31 -8.37 7.83
C GLU A 130 15.51 -9.41 7.04
N THR A 131 14.17 -9.32 7.03
CA THR A 131 13.37 -10.18 6.15
C THR A 131 13.66 -9.92 4.66
N GLY A 132 14.01 -8.68 4.30
CA GLY A 132 14.50 -8.32 2.96
C GLY A 132 15.83 -8.98 2.62
N GLU A 133 16.78 -9.01 3.57
CA GLU A 133 18.06 -9.72 3.42
C GLU A 133 17.85 -11.25 3.30
N ASN A 134 16.94 -11.81 4.10
CA ASN A 134 16.61 -13.24 4.00
C ASN A 134 16.07 -13.61 2.61
N VAL A 135 15.24 -12.76 2.02
CA VAL A 135 14.75 -12.95 0.66
C VAL A 135 15.90 -12.83 -0.36
N ALA A 136 16.74 -11.79 -0.21
CA ALA A 136 17.91 -11.62 -1.10
C ALA A 136 18.81 -12.85 -1.10
N GLU A 137 19.11 -13.41 0.07
CA GLU A 137 19.93 -14.60 0.23
C GLU A 137 19.24 -15.85 -0.33
N ARG A 138 17.99 -16.12 0.07
CA ARG A 138 17.26 -17.33 -0.32
C ARG A 138 16.97 -17.44 -1.81
N PHE A 139 16.74 -16.30 -2.46
CA PHE A 139 16.41 -16.23 -3.90
C PHE A 139 17.61 -15.76 -4.75
N ASN A 140 18.80 -15.64 -4.17
CA ASN A 140 20.02 -15.22 -4.85
C ASN A 140 19.88 -13.87 -5.59
N ILE A 141 19.23 -12.90 -4.98
CA ILE A 141 19.07 -11.56 -5.56
C ILE A 141 20.28 -10.71 -5.22
N SER A 142 21.14 -10.49 -6.20
CA SER A 142 22.37 -9.72 -5.99
C SER A 142 22.10 -8.23 -5.70
N ARG A 143 23.02 -7.59 -4.99
CA ARG A 143 23.02 -6.15 -4.73
C ARG A 143 22.89 -5.33 -6.02
N ALA A 144 23.61 -5.71 -7.07
CA ALA A 144 23.57 -5.02 -8.35
C ALA A 144 22.18 -5.05 -9.00
N ARG A 145 21.48 -6.19 -8.93
CA ARG A 145 20.09 -6.29 -9.40
C ARG A 145 19.14 -5.41 -8.58
N GLN A 146 19.32 -5.37 -7.25
CA GLN A 146 18.52 -4.54 -6.36
C GLN A 146 18.68 -3.04 -6.66
N ASP A 147 19.93 -2.59 -6.83
CA ASP A 147 20.21 -1.19 -7.13
C ASP A 147 19.72 -0.80 -8.54
N ALA A 148 19.84 -1.68 -9.54
CA ALA A 148 19.29 -1.44 -10.87
C ALA A 148 17.75 -1.33 -10.87
N PHE A 149 17.07 -2.17 -10.07
CA PHE A 149 15.62 -2.09 -9.89
C PHE A 149 15.21 -0.78 -9.20
N ALA A 150 15.92 -0.37 -8.17
CA ALA A 150 15.67 0.87 -7.45
C ALA A 150 15.87 2.11 -8.34
N LEU A 151 16.94 2.12 -9.15
CA LEU A 151 17.17 3.17 -10.15
C LEU A 151 15.99 3.24 -11.13
N ALA A 152 15.58 2.10 -11.70
CA ALA A 152 14.46 2.06 -12.63
C ALA A 152 13.15 2.59 -12.01
N SER A 153 12.89 2.33 -10.73
CA SER A 153 11.72 2.90 -10.02
C SER A 153 11.78 4.43 -10.00
N GLN A 154 12.93 5.03 -9.68
CA GLN A 154 13.13 6.49 -9.66
C GLN A 154 13.01 7.10 -11.06
N GLU A 155 13.62 6.50 -12.06
CA GLU A 155 13.58 6.97 -13.45
C GLU A 155 12.16 6.93 -14.02
N ARG A 156 11.43 5.84 -13.78
CA ARG A 156 10.03 5.67 -14.22
C ARG A 156 9.13 6.71 -13.57
N TRP A 157 9.28 6.94 -12.26
CA TRP A 157 8.53 7.98 -11.58
C TRP A 157 8.84 9.36 -12.15
N SER A 158 10.11 9.69 -12.36
CA SER A 158 10.53 10.99 -12.88
C SER A 158 9.97 11.25 -14.27
N ALA A 159 10.00 10.24 -15.14
CA ALA A 159 9.43 10.32 -16.49
C ALA A 159 7.90 10.50 -16.46
N ALA A 160 7.21 9.74 -15.59
CA ALA A 160 5.76 9.84 -15.43
C ALA A 160 5.34 11.19 -14.85
N HIS A 161 6.08 11.70 -13.85
CA HIS A 161 5.84 13.02 -13.26
C HIS A 161 6.01 14.12 -14.30
N ALA A 162 7.10 14.13 -15.06
CA ALA A 162 7.35 15.09 -16.12
C ALA A 162 6.28 15.05 -17.22
N ALA A 163 5.68 13.88 -17.46
CA ALA A 163 4.59 13.68 -18.41
C ALA A 163 3.19 13.98 -17.83
N GLY A 164 3.09 14.44 -16.57
CA GLY A 164 1.83 14.78 -15.90
C GLY A 164 0.91 13.59 -15.60
N ARG A 165 1.45 12.35 -15.52
CA ARG A 165 0.66 11.11 -15.37
C ARG A 165 -0.07 10.97 -14.05
N PHE A 166 0.29 11.77 -13.04
CA PHE A 166 -0.29 11.70 -11.70
C PHE A 166 -1.38 12.76 -11.46
N ALA A 167 -1.59 13.70 -12.38
CA ALA A 167 -2.46 14.86 -12.17
C ALA A 167 -3.90 14.49 -11.77
N ASP A 168 -4.47 13.44 -12.36
CA ASP A 168 -5.87 13.05 -12.13
C ASP A 168 -6.06 12.28 -10.81
N GLU A 169 -4.98 11.74 -10.23
CA GLU A 169 -5.05 10.99 -8.97
C GLU A 169 -4.58 11.78 -7.75
N LEU A 170 -3.78 12.81 -7.95
CA LEU A 170 -3.29 13.65 -6.87
C LEU A 170 -4.35 14.63 -6.36
N VAL A 171 -4.26 14.93 -5.07
CA VAL A 171 -5.07 15.95 -4.41
C VAL A 171 -4.13 16.87 -3.65
N ALA A 172 -4.12 18.15 -3.99
CA ALA A 172 -3.34 19.16 -3.29
C ALA A 172 -3.82 19.32 -1.84
N VAL A 173 -2.90 19.25 -0.90
CA VAL A 173 -3.18 19.37 0.54
C VAL A 173 -2.74 20.75 1.02
N PRO A 174 -3.66 21.60 1.50
CA PRO A 174 -3.31 22.89 2.09
C PRO A 174 -2.72 22.69 3.48
N VAL A 175 -1.45 22.98 3.64
CA VAL A 175 -0.74 22.91 4.93
C VAL A 175 -0.73 24.28 5.59
N PRO A 176 -1.46 24.47 6.71
CA PRO A 176 -1.53 25.76 7.40
C PRO A 176 -0.14 26.25 7.83
N GLN A 177 0.11 27.53 7.63
CA GLN A 177 1.33 28.18 8.07
C GLN A 177 1.09 28.98 9.34
N ARG A 178 2.13 29.17 10.14
CA ARG A 178 2.04 30.02 11.35
C ARG A 178 1.68 31.48 11.00
N ARG A 179 2.07 31.94 9.82
CA ARG A 179 1.73 33.25 9.25
C ARG A 179 1.61 33.13 7.74
N GLY A 180 0.67 33.87 7.14
CA GLY A 180 0.44 33.87 5.68
C GLY A 180 -0.56 32.79 5.24
N GLU A 181 -0.62 32.60 3.94
CA GLU A 181 -1.49 31.61 3.29
C GLU A 181 -0.97 30.18 3.48
N PRO A 182 -1.84 29.17 3.46
CA PRO A 182 -1.42 27.77 3.45
C PRO A 182 -0.52 27.45 2.27
N ILE A 183 0.47 26.60 2.47
CA ILE A 183 1.26 26.02 1.38
C ILE A 183 0.49 24.85 0.82
N LEU A 184 0.28 24.82 -0.50
CA LEU A 184 -0.31 23.67 -1.19
C LEU A 184 0.79 22.64 -1.47
N VAL A 185 0.66 21.45 -0.91
CA VAL A 185 1.51 20.30 -1.22
C VAL A 185 0.76 19.44 -2.24
N ASP A 186 1.24 19.43 -3.46
CA ASP A 186 0.64 18.79 -4.63
C ASP A 186 1.57 17.79 -5.33
N THR A 187 2.74 17.57 -4.76
CA THR A 187 3.78 16.69 -5.31
C THR A 187 4.37 15.84 -4.19
N ASP A 188 4.65 14.57 -4.49
CA ASP A 188 5.32 13.68 -3.55
C ASP A 188 6.76 14.14 -3.27
N GLU A 189 7.15 14.19 -2.00
CA GLU A 189 8.46 14.70 -1.56
C GLU A 189 9.56 13.62 -1.54
N HIS A 190 9.15 12.34 -1.53
CA HIS A 190 10.09 11.23 -1.36
C HIS A 190 10.98 10.95 -2.56
N PRO A 191 10.54 11.11 -3.82
CA PRO A 191 11.32 10.78 -5.00
C PRO A 191 12.68 11.48 -5.05
N ARG A 192 13.65 10.78 -5.63
CA ARG A 192 15.05 11.23 -5.77
C ARG A 192 15.45 11.17 -7.25
N PRO A 193 15.06 12.17 -8.07
CA PRO A 193 15.31 12.15 -9.52
C PRO A 193 16.80 12.14 -9.88
N ASP A 194 17.67 12.59 -8.98
CA ASP A 194 19.13 12.62 -9.18
C ASP A 194 19.81 11.29 -8.80
N THR A 195 19.05 10.23 -8.54
CA THR A 195 19.58 8.91 -8.24
C THR A 195 20.37 8.35 -9.42
N THR A 196 21.57 7.83 -9.16
CA THR A 196 22.39 7.12 -10.16
C THR A 196 22.86 5.78 -9.59
N ILE A 197 23.29 4.88 -10.48
CA ILE A 197 23.79 3.57 -10.05
C ILE A 197 25.02 3.71 -9.17
N GLU A 198 25.87 4.70 -9.44
CA GLU A 198 27.07 4.98 -8.65
C GLU A 198 26.75 5.52 -7.25
N THR A 199 25.67 6.30 -7.09
CA THR A 199 25.22 6.77 -5.78
C THR A 199 24.61 5.64 -4.98
N LEU A 200 23.81 4.78 -5.58
CA LEU A 200 23.25 3.59 -4.95
C LEU A 200 24.34 2.62 -4.50
N ALA A 201 25.32 2.33 -5.35
CA ALA A 201 26.42 1.41 -5.04
C ALA A 201 27.26 1.83 -3.82
N LYS A 202 27.32 3.14 -3.51
CA LYS A 202 28.04 3.67 -2.34
C LYS A 202 27.29 3.50 -1.02
N LEU A 203 25.99 3.23 -1.05
CA LEU A 203 25.17 3.06 0.15
C LEU A 203 25.57 1.78 0.89
N ARG A 204 25.68 1.89 2.21
CA ARG A 204 25.98 0.74 3.07
C ARG A 204 24.70 -0.05 3.35
N PRO A 205 24.79 -1.37 3.45
CA PRO A 205 23.71 -2.17 4.05
C PRO A 205 23.39 -1.66 5.45
N VAL A 206 22.10 -1.59 5.81
CA VAL A 206 21.67 -0.97 7.07
C VAL A 206 21.06 -1.97 8.06
N PHE A 207 20.81 -3.20 7.64
CA PHE A 207 20.13 -4.20 8.46
C PHE A 207 21.02 -5.37 8.85
N ARG A 208 22.05 -5.69 8.04
CA ARG A 208 22.94 -6.83 8.25
C ARG A 208 24.36 -6.48 7.79
N ASP A 209 25.36 -6.82 8.59
CA ASP A 209 26.76 -6.69 8.17
C ASP A 209 27.03 -7.60 6.97
N GLY A 210 27.59 -7.03 5.91
CA GLY A 210 27.80 -7.74 4.65
C GLY A 210 26.52 -8.02 3.85
N GLY A 211 25.39 -7.44 4.25
CA GLY A 211 24.13 -7.56 3.54
C GLY A 211 24.07 -6.78 2.23
N SER A 212 22.88 -6.68 1.66
CA SER A 212 22.64 -6.06 0.35
C SER A 212 21.52 -5.03 0.35
N VAL A 213 20.67 -5.02 1.38
CA VAL A 213 19.53 -4.11 1.51
C VAL A 213 19.99 -2.77 2.08
N THR A 214 19.70 -1.69 1.37
CA THR A 214 20.11 -0.32 1.70
C THR A 214 18.92 0.63 1.74
N ALA A 215 19.11 1.84 2.25
CA ALA A 215 18.10 2.89 2.18
C ALA A 215 17.71 3.26 0.73
N GLY A 216 18.59 3.02 -0.25
CA GLY A 216 18.34 3.35 -1.66
C GLY A 216 17.58 2.28 -2.43
N ASN A 217 17.58 1.03 -1.96
CA ASN A 217 16.85 -0.08 -2.59
C ASN A 217 15.71 -0.63 -1.72
N SER A 218 15.23 0.21 -0.79
CA SER A 218 14.08 -0.02 0.09
C SER A 218 13.11 1.15 -0.03
N SER A 219 11.84 0.91 0.29
CA SER A 219 10.86 1.99 0.43
C SER A 219 11.14 2.86 1.65
N GLY A 220 10.71 4.11 1.62
CA GLY A 220 10.86 5.03 2.74
C GLY A 220 9.76 4.93 3.79
N ILE A 221 9.98 5.65 4.89
CA ILE A 221 8.99 5.94 5.93
C ILE A 221 8.28 7.22 5.50
N ASN A 222 6.96 7.15 5.27
CA ASN A 222 6.20 8.23 4.66
C ASN A 222 4.83 8.38 5.29
N ASP A 223 4.28 9.60 5.23
CA ASP A 223 2.87 9.86 5.45
C ASP A 223 2.14 9.77 4.11
N GLY A 224 0.89 9.32 4.12
CA GLY A 224 0.09 9.28 2.91
C GLY A 224 -1.33 8.80 3.13
N ALA A 225 -2.20 9.15 2.20
CA ALA A 225 -3.59 8.70 2.16
C ALA A 225 -4.04 8.46 0.72
N SER A 226 -4.94 7.50 0.55
CA SER A 226 -5.58 7.21 -0.74
C SER A 226 -7.01 6.73 -0.51
N ALA A 227 -7.90 7.05 -1.44
CA ALA A 227 -9.30 6.63 -1.37
C ALA A 227 -9.87 6.32 -2.75
N ILE A 228 -10.79 5.35 -2.79
CA ILE A 228 -11.49 4.87 -3.98
C ILE A 228 -12.97 4.72 -3.61
N VAL A 229 -13.87 5.06 -4.51
CA VAL A 229 -15.29 4.69 -4.40
C VAL A 229 -15.48 3.29 -5.01
N VAL A 230 -16.11 2.42 -4.24
CA VAL A 230 -16.50 1.08 -4.68
C VAL A 230 -18.03 1.01 -4.66
N ALA A 231 -18.63 0.76 -5.80
CA ALA A 231 -20.09 0.73 -5.92
C ALA A 231 -20.59 -0.57 -6.56
N SER A 232 -21.83 -0.96 -6.26
CA SER A 232 -22.49 -2.03 -6.99
C SER A 232 -22.74 -1.62 -8.44
N ALA A 233 -22.69 -2.60 -9.36
CA ALA A 233 -22.99 -2.35 -10.76
C ALA A 233 -24.42 -1.81 -10.93
N ARG A 234 -25.36 -2.28 -10.11
CA ARG A 234 -26.75 -1.80 -10.08
C ARG A 234 -26.82 -0.32 -9.76
N TYR A 235 -26.20 0.10 -8.63
CA TYR A 235 -26.21 1.50 -8.22
C TYR A 235 -25.55 2.41 -9.26
N ALA A 236 -24.41 1.99 -9.80
CA ALA A 236 -23.72 2.74 -10.84
C ALA A 236 -24.60 2.97 -12.08
N GLN A 237 -25.30 1.93 -12.52
CA GLN A 237 -26.22 2.01 -13.65
C GLN A 237 -27.44 2.90 -13.37
N GLU A 238 -28.09 2.73 -12.21
CA GLU A 238 -29.28 3.50 -11.83
C GLU A 238 -29.00 4.99 -11.66
N HIS A 239 -27.76 5.36 -11.29
CA HIS A 239 -27.36 6.75 -11.06
C HIS A 239 -26.46 7.35 -12.18
N GLY A 240 -26.27 6.61 -13.28
CA GLY A 240 -25.48 7.08 -14.40
C GLY A 240 -24.01 7.32 -14.07
N LEU A 241 -23.46 6.58 -13.09
CA LEU A 241 -22.06 6.69 -12.71
C LEU A 241 -21.17 5.93 -13.70
N ARG A 242 -20.04 6.52 -14.04
CA ARG A 242 -19.03 5.85 -14.88
C ARG A 242 -18.27 4.82 -14.05
N ALA A 243 -18.58 3.54 -14.24
CA ALA A 243 -17.78 2.45 -13.67
C ALA A 243 -16.49 2.31 -14.49
N ARG A 244 -15.33 2.56 -13.87
CA ARG A 244 -14.01 2.56 -14.53
C ARG A 244 -13.40 1.16 -14.61
N ALA A 245 -13.58 0.38 -13.54
CA ALA A 245 -13.10 -1.02 -13.48
C ALA A 245 -14.01 -1.89 -12.62
N ARG A 246 -13.87 -3.19 -12.81
CA ARG A 246 -14.51 -4.22 -12.00
C ARG A 246 -13.48 -4.99 -11.18
N VAL A 247 -13.73 -5.21 -9.90
CA VAL A 247 -12.95 -6.15 -9.08
C VAL A 247 -13.33 -7.56 -9.50
N VAL A 248 -12.40 -8.27 -10.13
CA VAL A 248 -12.61 -9.64 -10.65
C VAL A 248 -12.43 -10.65 -9.52
N SER A 249 -11.31 -10.60 -8.85
CA SER A 249 -10.96 -11.51 -7.78
C SER A 249 -10.00 -10.88 -6.78
N SER A 250 -9.86 -11.54 -5.64
CA SER A 250 -8.86 -11.20 -4.65
C SER A 250 -8.45 -12.43 -3.86
N ALA A 251 -7.26 -12.37 -3.25
CA ALA A 251 -6.78 -13.41 -2.36
C ALA A 251 -5.80 -12.87 -1.32
N VAL A 252 -5.72 -13.59 -0.22
CA VAL A 252 -4.70 -13.41 0.82
C VAL A 252 -4.08 -14.77 1.08
N ALA A 253 -2.78 -14.81 1.31
CA ALA A 253 -2.04 -16.02 1.61
C ALA A 253 -1.03 -15.79 2.73
N GLY A 254 -0.75 -16.82 3.51
CA GLY A 254 0.34 -16.83 4.50
C GLY A 254 1.60 -17.44 3.93
N VAL A 255 2.75 -16.97 4.42
CA VAL A 255 4.09 -17.51 4.16
C VAL A 255 4.92 -17.48 5.44
N GLU A 256 6.10 -18.07 5.42
CA GLU A 256 7.07 -17.98 6.50
C GLU A 256 7.39 -16.50 6.83
N ALA A 257 7.33 -16.13 8.12
CA ALA A 257 7.47 -14.74 8.55
C ALA A 257 8.84 -14.13 8.19
N SER A 258 9.90 -14.95 8.29
CA SER A 258 11.29 -14.55 7.99
C SER A 258 11.53 -14.17 6.50
N ILE A 259 10.63 -14.61 5.62
CA ILE A 259 10.64 -14.27 4.18
C ILE A 259 9.29 -13.68 3.74
N MET A 260 8.68 -12.85 4.59
CA MET A 260 7.38 -12.25 4.33
C MET A 260 7.28 -11.58 2.95
N GLY A 261 8.41 -11.15 2.41
CA GLY A 261 8.51 -10.48 1.12
C GLY A 261 7.95 -11.27 -0.05
N VAL A 262 7.94 -12.61 0.01
CA VAL A 262 7.39 -13.46 -1.06
C VAL A 262 5.89 -13.79 -0.89
N GLY A 263 5.22 -13.21 0.10
CA GLY A 263 3.77 -13.33 0.27
C GLY A 263 2.94 -13.02 -0.99
N PRO A 264 3.32 -12.05 -1.86
CA PRO A 264 2.68 -11.80 -3.14
C PRO A 264 2.55 -13.04 -4.03
N VAL A 265 3.52 -13.96 -4.01
CA VAL A 265 3.54 -15.12 -4.89
C VAL A 265 2.33 -16.03 -4.72
N PRO A 266 2.09 -16.62 -3.53
CA PRO A 266 0.89 -17.46 -3.34
C PRO A 266 -0.41 -16.66 -3.40
N ALA A 267 -0.43 -15.39 -2.97
CA ALA A 267 -1.62 -14.55 -3.05
C ALA A 267 -2.00 -14.28 -4.51
N THR A 268 -1.05 -13.95 -5.38
CA THR A 268 -1.27 -13.73 -6.80
C THR A 268 -1.74 -15.01 -7.51
N ARG A 269 -1.05 -16.14 -7.28
CA ARG A 269 -1.47 -17.43 -7.87
C ARG A 269 -2.91 -17.78 -7.51
N LEU A 270 -3.31 -17.57 -6.26
CA LEU A 270 -4.69 -17.82 -5.82
C LEU A 270 -5.68 -16.81 -6.40
N ALA A 271 -5.33 -15.53 -6.51
CA ALA A 271 -6.20 -14.53 -7.12
C ALA A 271 -6.44 -14.82 -8.61
N LEU A 272 -5.38 -15.15 -9.35
CA LEU A 272 -5.47 -15.52 -10.77
C LEU A 272 -6.29 -16.80 -10.97
N GLN A 273 -6.08 -17.82 -10.13
CA GLN A 273 -6.90 -19.04 -10.16
C GLN A 273 -8.39 -18.72 -9.98
N ARG A 274 -8.75 -17.85 -9.04
CA ARG A 274 -10.13 -17.42 -8.80
C ARG A 274 -10.71 -16.61 -9.95
N ALA A 275 -9.86 -15.88 -10.67
CA ALA A 275 -10.24 -15.11 -11.85
C ALA A 275 -10.37 -15.98 -13.11
N GLY A 276 -9.81 -17.19 -13.12
CA GLY A 276 -9.69 -18.02 -14.32
C GLY A 276 -8.67 -17.44 -15.31
N LEU A 277 -7.64 -16.73 -14.82
CA LEU A 277 -6.62 -16.05 -15.62
C LEU A 277 -5.24 -16.66 -15.37
N ALA A 278 -4.37 -16.56 -16.36
CA ALA A 278 -2.94 -16.81 -16.27
C ALA A 278 -2.17 -15.49 -16.06
N VAL A 279 -0.89 -15.57 -15.74
CA VAL A 279 0.00 -14.38 -15.61
C VAL A 279 0.08 -13.63 -16.93
N ASP A 280 0.12 -14.33 -18.05
CA ASP A 280 0.23 -13.75 -19.38
C ASP A 280 -1.00 -12.93 -19.80
N ASP A 281 -2.15 -13.18 -19.18
CA ASP A 281 -3.39 -12.40 -19.41
C ASP A 281 -3.35 -11.01 -18.78
N LEU A 282 -2.38 -10.76 -17.91
CA LEU A 282 -2.20 -9.46 -17.26
C LEU A 282 -1.54 -8.46 -18.21
N ASP A 283 -2.16 -7.30 -18.35
CA ASP A 283 -1.58 -6.18 -19.09
C ASP A 283 -0.61 -5.38 -18.22
N LEU A 284 -0.98 -5.12 -16.96
CA LEU A 284 -0.18 -4.35 -16.00
C LEU A 284 -0.22 -4.96 -14.59
N VAL A 285 0.84 -4.70 -13.85
CA VAL A 285 1.00 -5.16 -12.46
C VAL A 285 1.53 -4.02 -11.59
N GLU A 286 0.84 -3.70 -10.53
CA GLU A 286 1.33 -2.90 -9.42
C GLU A 286 1.75 -3.81 -8.28
N LEU A 287 3.05 -4.03 -8.15
CA LEU A 287 3.71 -4.80 -7.09
C LEU A 287 4.36 -3.83 -6.10
N ASN A 288 3.93 -3.85 -4.83
CA ASN A 288 4.54 -2.99 -3.83
C ASN A 288 6.04 -3.26 -3.67
N GLU A 289 6.83 -2.20 -3.75
CA GLU A 289 8.30 -2.24 -3.62
C GLU A 289 8.70 -1.96 -2.17
N ALA A 290 8.38 -2.85 -1.24
CA ALA A 290 8.89 -2.70 0.13
C ALA A 290 10.42 -2.79 0.16
N PHE A 291 10.97 -3.74 -0.63
CA PHE A 291 12.39 -3.92 -0.89
C PHE A 291 12.59 -4.35 -2.34
N ALA A 292 13.64 -3.88 -2.99
CA ALA A 292 13.98 -4.33 -4.34
C ALA A 292 14.22 -5.85 -4.40
N ALA A 293 14.87 -6.42 -3.38
CA ALA A 293 15.09 -7.86 -3.26
C ALA A 293 13.77 -8.64 -3.29
N GLN A 294 12.77 -8.18 -2.52
CA GLN A 294 11.44 -8.79 -2.45
C GLN A 294 10.70 -8.68 -3.79
N SER A 295 10.73 -7.52 -4.41
CA SER A 295 10.05 -7.30 -5.70
C SER A 295 10.64 -8.20 -6.79
N LEU A 296 11.96 -8.27 -6.89
CA LEU A 296 12.67 -9.12 -7.83
C LEU A 296 12.36 -10.61 -7.60
N ALA A 297 12.39 -11.07 -6.35
CA ALA A 297 12.04 -12.46 -6.03
C ALA A 297 10.60 -12.79 -6.44
N CYS A 298 9.64 -11.88 -6.20
CA CYS A 298 8.25 -12.08 -6.63
C CYS A 298 8.12 -12.11 -8.16
N MET A 299 8.83 -11.23 -8.86
CA MET A 299 8.82 -11.19 -10.32
C MET A 299 9.40 -12.46 -10.92
N ASP A 300 10.54 -12.94 -10.42
CA ASP A 300 11.19 -14.17 -10.86
C ASP A 300 10.27 -15.40 -10.61
N GLU A 301 9.66 -15.51 -9.41
CA GLU A 301 8.80 -16.63 -9.02
C GLU A 301 7.45 -16.67 -9.76
N LEU A 302 6.94 -15.54 -10.17
CA LEU A 302 5.68 -15.42 -10.90
C LEU A 302 5.89 -15.38 -12.43
N GLY A 303 7.12 -15.19 -12.90
CA GLY A 303 7.41 -14.99 -14.33
C GLY A 303 6.84 -13.68 -14.88
N LEU A 304 6.83 -12.62 -14.07
CA LEU A 304 6.30 -11.32 -14.50
C LEU A 304 7.25 -10.62 -15.47
N ASP A 305 6.69 -10.08 -16.55
CA ASP A 305 7.42 -9.21 -17.46
C ASP A 305 7.76 -7.87 -16.77
N PRO A 306 9.06 -7.53 -16.60
CA PRO A 306 9.47 -6.27 -15.99
C PRO A 306 8.93 -5.01 -16.69
N ALA A 307 8.59 -5.10 -17.97
CA ALA A 307 8.00 -4.00 -18.72
C ALA A 307 6.56 -3.70 -18.34
N LYS A 308 5.86 -4.66 -17.71
CA LYS A 308 4.47 -4.54 -17.24
C LYS A 308 4.35 -4.21 -15.74
N VAL A 309 5.47 -4.26 -14.99
CA VAL A 309 5.46 -4.06 -13.54
C VAL A 309 5.86 -2.64 -13.19
N ASN A 310 5.02 -1.95 -12.37
CA ASN A 310 5.28 -0.60 -11.84
C ASN A 310 5.77 0.37 -12.92
N VAL A 311 5.02 0.46 -14.02
CA VAL A 311 5.43 1.19 -15.23
C VAL A 311 5.69 2.68 -15.02
N HIS A 312 5.18 3.24 -13.93
CA HIS A 312 5.39 4.64 -13.53
C HIS A 312 6.14 4.78 -12.19
N GLY A 313 6.99 3.78 -11.86
CA GLY A 313 7.70 3.71 -10.60
C GLY A 313 6.83 3.22 -9.45
N GLY A 314 7.45 2.79 -8.36
CA GLY A 314 6.78 2.20 -7.22
C GLY A 314 7.20 2.82 -5.88
N SER A 315 7.02 2.07 -4.80
CA SER A 315 7.22 2.56 -3.44
C SER A 315 8.67 2.90 -3.07
N ILE A 316 9.66 2.43 -3.81
CA ILE A 316 11.05 2.90 -3.65
C ILE A 316 11.15 4.37 -4.05
N ALA A 317 10.43 4.79 -5.09
CA ALA A 317 10.39 6.18 -5.51
C ALA A 317 9.45 7.02 -4.64
N VAL A 318 8.17 6.61 -4.44
CA VAL A 318 7.15 7.47 -3.82
C VAL A 318 6.92 7.20 -2.32
N GLY A 319 7.54 6.16 -1.77
CA GLY A 319 7.35 5.77 -0.37
C GLY A 319 6.25 4.73 -0.12
N HIS A 320 6.19 4.28 1.14
CA HIS A 320 5.30 3.20 1.57
C HIS A 320 4.54 3.55 2.86
N PRO A 321 3.59 4.49 2.82
CA PRO A 321 2.70 4.74 3.94
C PRO A 321 1.75 3.53 4.12
N LEU A 322 2.08 2.65 5.06
CA LEU A 322 1.58 1.27 5.20
C LEU A 322 0.09 1.11 4.88
N GLY A 323 -0.77 1.79 5.64
CA GLY A 323 -2.22 1.69 5.51
C GLY A 323 -2.79 2.27 4.20
N ALA A 324 -2.10 3.25 3.59
CA ALA A 324 -2.54 3.90 2.37
C ALA A 324 -2.12 3.16 1.10
N THR A 325 -0.97 2.47 1.14
CA THR A 325 -0.28 1.97 -0.07
C THR A 325 -1.14 1.08 -0.93
N GLY A 326 -1.87 0.14 -0.35
CA GLY A 326 -2.67 -0.80 -1.15
C GLY A 326 -3.77 -0.14 -1.98
N ALA A 327 -4.41 0.90 -1.45
CA ALA A 327 -5.40 1.69 -2.19
C ALA A 327 -4.72 2.59 -3.23
N ARG A 328 -3.55 3.17 -2.92
CA ARG A 328 -2.74 3.93 -3.90
C ARG A 328 -2.37 3.07 -5.11
N LEU A 329 -1.87 1.85 -4.88
CA LEU A 329 -1.54 0.92 -5.97
C LEU A 329 -2.77 0.59 -6.84
N ALA A 330 -3.94 0.38 -6.22
CA ALA A 330 -5.17 0.13 -6.96
C ALA A 330 -5.61 1.36 -7.78
N CYS A 331 -5.47 2.56 -7.22
CA CYS A 331 -5.73 3.82 -7.92
C CYS A 331 -4.76 3.98 -9.11
N ARG A 332 -3.45 3.79 -8.89
CA ARG A 332 -2.43 3.89 -9.94
C ARG A 332 -2.70 2.89 -11.07
N LEU A 333 -2.90 1.62 -10.73
CA LEU A 333 -3.19 0.58 -11.71
C LEU A 333 -4.38 0.92 -12.61
N LEU A 334 -5.45 1.47 -12.01
CA LEU A 334 -6.63 1.88 -12.77
C LEU A 334 -6.32 2.96 -13.79
N HIS A 335 -5.60 4.02 -13.39
CA HIS A 335 -5.17 5.09 -14.28
C HIS A 335 -4.24 4.57 -15.39
N ASP A 336 -3.34 3.66 -15.07
CA ASP A 336 -2.42 3.07 -16.04
C ASP A 336 -3.11 2.17 -17.06
N LEU A 337 -4.10 1.37 -16.63
CA LEU A 337 -4.92 0.57 -17.54
C LEU A 337 -5.74 1.45 -18.49
N GLU A 338 -6.30 2.56 -18.01
CA GLU A 338 -7.02 3.50 -18.86
C GLU A 338 -6.09 4.16 -19.88
N PHE A 339 -4.90 4.57 -19.42
CA PHE A 339 -3.91 5.21 -20.28
C PHE A 339 -3.37 4.27 -21.38
N THR A 340 -3.06 3.03 -21.04
CA THR A 340 -2.47 2.04 -21.97
C THR A 340 -3.52 1.33 -22.82
N GLY A 341 -4.80 1.42 -22.45
CA GLY A 341 -5.87 0.63 -23.06
C GLY A 341 -5.88 -0.84 -22.58
N GLY A 342 -5.06 -1.20 -21.58
CA GLY A 342 -5.01 -2.53 -21.01
C GLY A 342 -6.34 -2.95 -20.39
N ARG A 343 -6.59 -4.25 -20.29
CA ARG A 343 -7.84 -4.82 -19.77
C ARG A 343 -7.69 -5.33 -18.35
N TYR A 344 -6.76 -6.23 -18.12
CA TYR A 344 -6.55 -6.86 -16.81
C TYR A 344 -5.33 -6.32 -16.11
N GLY A 345 -5.51 -5.98 -14.84
CA GLY A 345 -4.41 -5.57 -13.98
C GLY A 345 -4.41 -6.27 -12.64
N LEU A 346 -3.22 -6.39 -12.06
CA LEU A 346 -2.96 -6.99 -10.77
C LEU A 346 -2.39 -5.96 -9.79
N VAL A 347 -2.97 -5.86 -8.61
CA VAL A 347 -2.31 -5.25 -7.45
C VAL A 347 -1.88 -6.35 -6.50
N THR A 348 -0.63 -6.35 -6.09
CA THR A 348 -0.16 -7.32 -5.10
C THR A 348 0.91 -6.71 -4.19
N MET A 349 0.96 -7.18 -2.94
CA MET A 349 1.91 -6.68 -1.96
C MET A 349 2.21 -7.68 -0.85
N CYS A 350 3.42 -7.62 -0.33
CA CYS A 350 3.82 -8.31 0.88
C CYS A 350 3.25 -7.64 2.13
N ILE A 351 3.14 -8.39 3.19
CA ILE A 351 2.61 -7.94 4.46
C ILE A 351 3.49 -8.50 5.56
N GLY A 352 3.89 -7.66 6.49
CA GLY A 352 4.67 -8.07 7.66
C GLY A 352 4.08 -9.28 8.38
N VAL A 353 4.93 -10.02 9.08
CA VAL A 353 4.56 -11.26 9.78
C VAL A 353 4.10 -12.38 8.82
N GLY A 354 4.61 -12.39 7.59
CA GLY A 354 4.46 -13.53 6.66
C GLY A 354 3.11 -13.65 5.99
N GLN A 355 2.63 -12.59 5.31
CA GLN A 355 1.44 -12.66 4.49
C GLN A 355 1.66 -11.96 3.14
N GLY A 356 0.74 -12.22 2.20
CA GLY A 356 0.60 -11.48 0.96
C GLY A 356 -0.87 -11.29 0.60
N ILE A 357 -1.16 -10.25 -0.18
CA ILE A 357 -2.49 -9.92 -0.66
C ILE A 357 -2.42 -9.57 -2.14
N ALA A 358 -3.44 -9.97 -2.89
CA ALA A 358 -3.57 -9.68 -4.31
C ALA A 358 -5.01 -9.37 -4.70
N MET A 359 -5.19 -8.49 -5.67
CA MET A 359 -6.48 -8.14 -6.26
C MET A 359 -6.32 -8.01 -7.77
N VAL A 360 -7.19 -8.65 -8.53
CA VAL A 360 -7.28 -8.52 -9.99
C VAL A 360 -8.45 -7.62 -10.32
N ILE A 361 -8.20 -6.62 -11.15
CA ILE A 361 -9.23 -5.74 -11.71
C ILE A 361 -9.30 -5.89 -13.24
N GLU A 362 -10.47 -5.63 -13.78
CA GLU A 362 -10.70 -5.52 -15.21
C GLU A 362 -11.18 -4.10 -15.52
N ARG A 363 -10.44 -3.39 -16.37
CA ARG A 363 -10.87 -2.08 -16.88
C ARG A 363 -12.13 -2.28 -17.74
N LEU A 364 -13.13 -1.48 -17.48
CA LEU A 364 -14.34 -1.44 -18.30
C LEU A 364 -14.10 -0.46 -19.47
N GLY A 365 -14.61 -0.80 -20.64
CA GLY A 365 -14.61 0.08 -21.78
C GLY A 365 -15.45 1.34 -21.54
N GLU A 366 -15.29 2.33 -22.41
CA GLU A 366 -16.15 3.52 -22.42
C GLU A 366 -17.60 3.15 -22.73
#